data_804e3d7d7e96ce6a4eec29d6f95cfb09
#
_entry.id   804e3d7d7e96ce6a4eec29d6f95cfb09
#
_cell.length_a   1.000
_cell.length_b   1.000
_cell.length_c   1.000
_cell.angle_alpha   90.00
_cell.angle_beta   90.00
_cell.angle_gamma   90.00
#
_symmetry.space_group_name_H-M   'P 1'
#
loop_
_entity.id
_entity.type
_entity.pdbx_description
1 polymer ?
#
loop_
_entity_poly.entity_id
_entity_poly.type
_entity_poly.pdbx_seq_one_letter_code
_entity_poly.pdbx_strand_id
1 'polypeptide(L)'
;MLRASHRGGPGETNSVDATMPVSPVITLEGVSKHFQSTAALHNVSAIIPPGQFVAVIGRSGAGKTTLLHCLSRTTTVTAGSIRFGPCDLTSLHGAMLRQHRARVGMIYQQFNLVKRLRVGDNVLVGRLPHLSGVAWWLALGRYFPAAERAIALRCLEHVGLLDRAWQRTDTLSGGEQQRVAIAKVLAQQPQVILADEPVASLDLMNGALVMDTLRRVASETGLTVIATLHHVEYARRYADRVLGLRAGELVFDGVPPALTDAALRGLFGAAPLRSAQSAPTATRETAWVASS
;
A
#
# COMPACT_ATOMS: atom_id res chain seq x y z
N MET A 1 15.22 -29.12 -57.48
CA MET A 1 14.52 -29.81 -56.38
C MET A 1 15.31 -29.59 -55.09
N LEU A 2 14.92 -28.65 -54.28
CA LEU A 2 15.38 -28.51 -52.90
C LEU A 2 14.26 -27.82 -52.11
N ARG A 3 13.63 -28.57 -51.21
CA ARG A 3 12.56 -28.12 -50.32
C ARG A 3 13.14 -27.28 -49.19
N ALA A 4 12.71 -26.05 -49.05
CA ALA A 4 12.90 -25.25 -47.87
C ALA A 4 11.80 -25.60 -46.85
N SER A 5 12.18 -26.22 -45.73
CA SER A 5 11.33 -26.46 -44.58
C SER A 5 11.32 -25.24 -43.68
N HIS A 6 10.20 -24.51 -43.65
CA HIS A 6 9.89 -23.53 -42.63
C HIS A 6 9.57 -24.27 -41.33
N ARG A 7 10.43 -24.20 -40.35
CA ARG A 7 10.10 -24.48 -38.93
C ARG A 7 9.80 -23.15 -38.27
N GLY A 8 8.52 -22.88 -38.09
CA GLY A 8 8.06 -21.88 -37.12
C GLY A 8 8.35 -22.37 -35.73
N GLY A 9 9.24 -21.71 -35.02
CA GLY A 9 9.44 -21.90 -33.57
C GLY A 9 8.23 -21.32 -32.81
N PRO A 10 7.82 -21.94 -31.72
CA PRO A 10 6.78 -21.37 -30.84
C PRO A 10 7.31 -20.09 -30.20
N GLY A 11 6.48 -19.04 -30.21
CA GLY A 11 6.79 -17.76 -29.63
C GLY A 11 7.23 -17.92 -28.17
N GLU A 12 8.42 -17.45 -27.90
CA GLU A 12 8.88 -17.21 -26.53
C GLU A 12 7.97 -16.13 -25.95
N THR A 13 7.01 -16.58 -25.14
CA THR A 13 6.36 -15.71 -24.15
C THR A 13 7.47 -15.29 -23.20
N ASN A 14 7.97 -14.06 -23.38
CA ASN A 14 8.86 -13.40 -22.43
C ASN A 14 8.10 -13.25 -21.11
N SER A 15 8.10 -14.31 -20.30
CA SER A 15 7.74 -14.25 -18.90
C SER A 15 8.80 -13.40 -18.20
N VAL A 16 8.43 -12.18 -17.87
CA VAL A 16 9.21 -11.26 -17.03
C VAL A 16 9.19 -11.83 -15.61
N ASP A 17 9.91 -12.92 -15.43
CA ASP A 17 10.11 -13.58 -14.15
C ASP A 17 11.26 -12.89 -13.38
N ALA A 18 11.05 -11.62 -13.05
CA ALA A 18 11.73 -11.04 -11.91
C ALA A 18 10.97 -11.56 -10.69
N THR A 19 11.31 -12.76 -10.23
CA THR A 19 10.70 -13.45 -9.09
C THR A 19 10.66 -12.48 -7.92
N MET A 20 9.47 -11.94 -7.61
CA MET A 20 9.31 -11.11 -6.42
C MET A 20 9.63 -12.00 -5.20
N PRO A 21 10.34 -11.47 -4.20
CA PRO A 21 10.70 -12.25 -3.04
C PRO A 21 9.45 -12.75 -2.32
N VAL A 22 9.44 -14.04 -1.94
CA VAL A 22 8.31 -14.68 -1.26
C VAL A 22 7.96 -13.90 0.01
N SER A 23 6.69 -13.53 0.15
CA SER A 23 6.19 -12.85 1.35
C SER A 23 6.33 -13.74 2.59
N PRO A 24 6.83 -13.22 3.71
CA PRO A 24 6.91 -13.96 4.96
C PRO A 24 5.56 -14.03 5.67
N VAL A 25 5.38 -15.03 6.53
CA VAL A 25 4.35 -15.00 7.56
C VAL A 25 4.66 -13.86 8.53
N ILE A 26 3.66 -13.06 8.86
CA ILE A 26 3.80 -11.98 9.85
C ILE A 26 3.08 -12.40 11.12
N THR A 27 3.80 -12.42 12.24
CA THR A 27 3.25 -12.80 13.55
C THR A 27 3.35 -11.62 14.50
N LEU A 28 2.23 -11.26 15.10
CA LEU A 28 2.11 -10.27 16.18
C LEU A 28 1.78 -11.04 17.47
N GLU A 29 2.56 -10.86 18.52
CA GLU A 29 2.37 -11.55 19.81
C GLU A 29 2.33 -10.50 20.92
N GLY A 30 1.15 -10.23 21.47
CA GLY A 30 0.94 -9.32 22.58
C GLY A 30 1.45 -7.89 22.35
N VAL A 31 1.40 -7.42 21.10
CA VAL A 31 1.98 -6.13 20.70
C VAL A 31 1.30 -4.98 21.39
N SER A 32 2.08 -4.24 22.16
CA SER A 32 1.64 -3.03 22.85
C SER A 32 2.55 -1.85 22.52
N LYS A 33 1.93 -0.66 22.36
CA LYS A 33 2.66 0.58 22.11
C LYS A 33 2.09 1.71 22.94
N HIS A 34 2.94 2.31 23.76
CA HIS A 34 2.62 3.51 24.52
C HIS A 34 3.40 4.71 24.00
N PHE A 35 2.73 5.85 23.90
CA PHE A 35 3.35 7.17 23.71
C PHE A 35 3.05 7.99 24.97
N GLN A 36 4.07 8.20 25.79
CA GLN A 36 3.89 8.81 27.12
C GLN A 36 2.80 8.07 27.93
N SER A 37 1.69 8.72 28.25
CA SER A 37 0.55 8.16 29.00
C SER A 37 -0.52 7.49 28.12
N THR A 38 -0.42 7.59 26.80
CA THR A 38 -1.44 7.08 25.87
C THR A 38 -1.07 5.72 25.32
N ALA A 39 -1.91 4.71 25.58
CA ALA A 39 -1.80 3.40 24.95
C ALA A 39 -2.36 3.47 23.53
N ALA A 40 -1.49 3.43 22.53
CA ALA A 40 -1.90 3.43 21.11
C ALA A 40 -2.19 2.02 20.59
N LEU A 41 -1.53 1.00 21.15
CA LEU A 41 -1.81 -0.41 20.95
C LEU A 41 -1.76 -1.13 22.30
N HIS A 42 -2.67 -2.07 22.51
CA HIS A 42 -2.77 -2.85 23.72
C HIS A 42 -2.98 -4.32 23.40
N ASN A 43 -1.98 -5.15 23.67
CA ASN A 43 -1.99 -6.62 23.57
C ASN A 43 -2.55 -7.16 22.23
N VAL A 44 -2.12 -6.57 21.11
CA VAL A 44 -2.56 -6.98 19.76
C VAL A 44 -1.82 -8.24 19.35
N SER A 45 -2.57 -9.31 19.03
CA SER A 45 -2.02 -10.58 18.54
C SER A 45 -2.74 -10.98 17.26
N ALA A 46 -1.98 -11.33 16.21
CA ALA A 46 -2.50 -11.81 14.93
C ALA A 46 -1.41 -12.54 14.16
N ILE A 47 -1.81 -13.50 13.32
CA ILE A 47 -0.92 -14.18 12.38
C ILE A 47 -1.44 -13.87 10.98
N ILE A 48 -0.62 -13.24 10.12
CA ILE A 48 -0.96 -12.89 8.75
C ILE A 48 -0.18 -13.80 7.82
N PRO A 49 -0.86 -14.73 7.13
CA PRO A 49 -0.26 -15.59 6.10
C PRO A 49 0.28 -14.78 4.93
N PRO A 50 1.26 -15.31 4.17
CA PRO A 50 1.77 -14.65 2.98
C PRO A 50 0.69 -14.53 1.90
N GLY A 51 0.82 -13.49 1.07
CA GLY A 51 -0.04 -13.27 -0.10
C GLY A 51 -1.46 -12.75 0.21
N GLN A 52 -1.80 -12.49 1.49
CA GLN A 52 -3.11 -11.94 1.83
C GLN A 52 -3.17 -10.43 1.65
N PHE A 53 -4.33 -9.95 1.19
CA PHE A 53 -4.73 -8.55 1.29
C PHE A 53 -5.52 -8.35 2.59
N VAL A 54 -4.88 -7.72 3.58
CA VAL A 54 -5.46 -7.48 4.92
C VAL A 54 -5.91 -6.04 5.03
N ALA A 55 -7.19 -5.82 5.34
CA ALA A 55 -7.68 -4.49 5.70
C ALA A 55 -7.65 -4.29 7.21
N VAL A 56 -7.06 -3.20 7.67
CA VAL A 56 -7.12 -2.76 9.07
C VAL A 56 -8.13 -1.63 9.19
N ILE A 57 -9.24 -1.87 9.87
CA ILE A 57 -10.33 -0.90 10.03
C ILE A 57 -10.52 -0.48 11.49
N GLY A 58 -11.15 0.66 11.71
CA GLY A 58 -11.43 1.21 13.04
C GLY A 58 -11.57 2.73 12.98
N ARG A 59 -12.05 3.33 14.08
CA ARG A 59 -12.19 4.80 14.20
C ARG A 59 -10.83 5.50 14.07
N SER A 60 -10.86 6.81 13.82
CA SER A 60 -9.66 7.66 13.95
C SER A 60 -9.12 7.51 15.38
N GLY A 61 -7.81 7.39 15.54
CA GLY A 61 -7.16 7.16 16.83
C GLY A 61 -7.22 5.71 17.35
N ALA A 62 -7.79 4.74 16.60
CA ALA A 62 -7.87 3.34 17.04
C ALA A 62 -6.53 2.58 17.05
N GLY A 63 -5.42 3.20 16.61
CA GLY A 63 -4.09 2.57 16.58
C GLY A 63 -3.65 2.02 15.21
N LYS A 64 -4.46 2.18 14.15
CA LYS A 64 -4.18 1.61 12.81
C LYS A 64 -2.82 2.02 12.24
N THR A 65 -2.56 3.31 12.13
CA THR A 65 -1.28 3.87 11.67
C THR A 65 -0.12 3.46 12.56
N THR A 66 -0.34 3.40 13.89
CA THR A 66 0.67 2.93 14.85
C THR A 66 1.05 1.47 14.59
N LEU A 67 0.08 0.61 14.29
CA LEU A 67 0.32 -0.78 13.93
C LEU A 67 1.22 -0.88 12.68
N LEU A 68 0.91 -0.13 11.62
CA LEU A 68 1.72 -0.10 10.40
C LEU A 68 3.15 0.43 10.69
N HIS A 69 3.27 1.45 11.52
CA HIS A 69 4.57 2.00 11.93
C HIS A 69 5.39 1.00 12.75
N CYS A 70 4.76 0.17 13.56
CA CYS A 70 5.45 -0.92 14.28
C CYS A 70 5.91 -2.01 13.29
N LEU A 71 5.09 -2.40 12.31
CA LEU A 71 5.44 -3.35 11.27
C LEU A 71 6.59 -2.87 10.38
N SER A 72 6.61 -1.59 10.01
CA SER A 72 7.71 -0.99 9.24
C SER A 72 8.96 -0.68 10.09
N ARG A 73 8.87 -0.88 11.42
CA ARG A 73 9.93 -0.48 12.37
C ARG A 73 10.29 1.01 12.30
N THR A 74 9.35 1.85 11.85
CA THR A 74 9.44 3.30 12.01
C THR A 74 9.25 3.69 13.47
N THR A 75 8.43 2.90 14.19
CA THR A 75 8.20 2.99 15.62
C THR A 75 8.50 1.64 16.27
N THR A 76 9.10 1.64 17.48
CA THR A 76 9.34 0.43 18.28
C THR A 76 8.12 0.09 19.11
N VAL A 77 7.85 -1.20 19.33
CA VAL A 77 6.87 -1.66 20.30
C VAL A 77 7.35 -1.39 21.75
N THR A 78 6.44 -1.26 22.68
CA THR A 78 6.74 -1.11 24.11
C THR A 78 6.77 -2.48 24.81
N ALA A 79 5.92 -3.41 24.38
CA ALA A 79 5.89 -4.80 24.84
C ALA A 79 5.38 -5.71 23.73
N GLY A 80 5.59 -7.01 23.87
CA GLY A 80 5.28 -8.01 22.87
C GLY A 80 6.34 -8.13 21.78
N SER A 81 6.07 -8.92 20.75
CA SER A 81 6.98 -9.15 19.63
C SER A 81 6.28 -9.07 18.29
N ILE A 82 7.05 -8.71 17.23
CA ILE A 82 6.63 -8.75 15.83
C ILE A 82 7.67 -9.55 15.07
N ARG A 83 7.23 -10.58 14.35
CA ARG A 83 8.11 -11.43 13.53
C ARG A 83 7.72 -11.39 12.06
N PHE A 84 8.73 -11.37 11.20
CA PHE A 84 8.61 -11.58 9.76
C PHE A 84 9.32 -12.90 9.42
N GLY A 85 8.54 -13.97 9.27
CA GLY A 85 9.09 -15.32 9.22
C GLY A 85 9.96 -15.60 10.46
N PRO A 86 11.23 -16.01 10.28
CA PRO A 86 12.13 -16.27 11.40
C PRO A 86 12.69 -15.01 12.07
N CYS A 87 12.52 -13.85 11.44
CA CYS A 87 13.16 -12.60 11.88
C CYS A 87 12.29 -11.88 12.92
N ASP A 88 12.80 -11.70 14.13
CA ASP A 88 12.19 -10.87 15.16
C ASP A 88 12.55 -9.41 14.93
N LEU A 89 11.54 -8.58 14.67
CA LEU A 89 11.72 -7.17 14.39
C LEU A 89 12.15 -6.37 15.63
N THR A 90 11.81 -6.82 16.83
CA THR A 90 12.07 -6.06 18.07
C THR A 90 13.55 -5.86 18.32
N SER A 91 14.37 -6.85 17.93
CA SER A 91 15.82 -6.87 18.10
C SER A 91 16.63 -6.21 16.97
N LEU A 92 15.97 -5.75 15.88
CA LEU A 92 16.69 -5.23 14.72
C LEU A 92 17.30 -3.86 14.95
N HIS A 93 18.59 -3.73 14.60
CA HIS A 93 19.37 -2.49 14.63
C HIS A 93 20.29 -2.36 13.41
N GLY A 94 20.78 -1.16 13.16
CA GLY A 94 21.82 -0.89 12.16
C GLY A 94 21.52 -1.43 10.76
N ALA A 95 22.39 -2.28 10.23
CA ALA A 95 22.29 -2.85 8.89
C ALA A 95 21.06 -3.76 8.73
N MET A 96 20.76 -4.59 9.73
CA MET A 96 19.60 -5.50 9.70
C MET A 96 18.28 -4.73 9.65
N LEU A 97 18.18 -3.61 10.39
CA LEU A 97 17.01 -2.74 10.33
C LEU A 97 16.86 -2.07 8.94
N ARG A 98 17.99 -1.66 8.32
CA ARG A 98 17.95 -1.14 6.95
C ARG A 98 17.49 -2.19 5.95
N GLN A 99 17.95 -3.43 6.06
CA GLN A 99 17.50 -4.55 5.23
C GLN A 99 16.02 -4.85 5.41
N HIS A 100 15.53 -4.86 6.66
CA HIS A 100 14.10 -5.03 6.92
C HIS A 100 13.27 -3.92 6.23
N ARG A 101 13.65 -2.66 6.41
CA ARG A 101 12.97 -1.53 5.78
C ARG A 101 13.02 -1.57 4.24
N ALA A 102 14.06 -2.15 3.65
CA ALA A 102 14.13 -2.39 2.22
C ALA A 102 13.14 -3.46 1.74
N ARG A 103 12.76 -4.41 2.61
CA ARG A 103 11.79 -5.47 2.33
C ARG A 103 10.33 -5.07 2.59
N VAL A 104 10.10 -3.96 3.26
CA VAL A 104 8.77 -3.44 3.59
C VAL A 104 8.52 -2.15 2.84
N GLY A 105 7.62 -2.20 1.88
CA GLY A 105 7.17 -1.02 1.14
C GLY A 105 6.12 -0.27 1.94
N MET A 106 6.24 1.05 2.05
CA MET A 106 5.26 1.88 2.75
C MET A 106 4.63 2.89 1.80
N ILE A 107 3.32 2.82 1.64
CA ILE A 107 2.49 3.80 0.95
C ILE A 107 1.85 4.67 2.03
N TYR A 108 2.08 5.97 1.96
CA TYR A 108 1.57 6.93 2.93
C TYR A 108 0.34 7.66 2.41
N GLN A 109 -0.48 8.17 3.30
CA GLN A 109 -1.62 9.03 2.99
C GLN A 109 -1.21 10.28 2.18
N GLN A 110 -0.08 10.90 2.52
CA GLN A 110 0.56 11.91 1.69
C GLN A 110 1.54 11.18 0.76
N PHE A 111 1.35 11.24 -0.52
CA PHE A 111 2.02 10.45 -1.57
C PHE A 111 3.55 10.28 -1.44
N ASN A 112 4.22 11.09 -0.61
CA ASN A 112 5.67 11.10 -0.40
C ASN A 112 6.48 11.12 -1.70
N LEU A 113 6.01 11.92 -2.65
CA LEU A 113 6.65 12.17 -3.94
C LEU A 113 7.34 13.54 -3.95
N VAL A 114 8.47 13.61 -4.62
CA VAL A 114 9.14 14.88 -4.88
C VAL A 114 8.46 15.55 -6.07
N LYS A 115 7.60 16.53 -5.81
CA LYS A 115 6.69 17.15 -6.80
C LYS A 115 7.40 17.68 -8.05
N ARG A 116 8.60 18.25 -7.89
CA ARG A 116 9.39 18.83 -9.00
C ARG A 116 10.16 17.81 -9.84
N LEU A 117 10.26 16.54 -9.38
CA LEU A 117 10.88 15.48 -10.16
C LEU A 117 9.90 14.92 -11.20
N ARG A 118 10.46 14.28 -12.22
CA ARG A 118 9.68 13.49 -13.18
C ARG A 118 9.12 12.25 -12.49
N VAL A 119 8.04 11.73 -13.03
CA VAL A 119 7.37 10.52 -12.55
C VAL A 119 8.35 9.35 -12.48
N GLY A 120 9.10 9.08 -13.56
CA GLY A 120 10.11 8.03 -13.60
C GLY A 120 11.21 8.21 -12.58
N ASP A 121 11.66 9.46 -12.33
CA ASP A 121 12.68 9.75 -11.32
C ASP A 121 12.15 9.47 -9.91
N ASN A 122 10.88 9.78 -9.62
CA ASN A 122 10.26 9.43 -8.34
C ASN A 122 10.21 7.91 -8.12
N VAL A 123 9.91 7.13 -9.16
CA VAL A 123 9.90 5.67 -9.06
C VAL A 123 11.32 5.13 -8.87
N LEU A 124 12.32 5.70 -9.53
CA LEU A 124 13.73 5.34 -9.36
C LEU A 124 14.24 5.55 -7.94
N VAL A 125 13.68 6.47 -7.15
CA VAL A 125 14.00 6.60 -5.72
C VAL A 125 13.73 5.29 -4.98
N GLY A 126 12.73 4.50 -5.39
CA GLY A 126 12.47 3.17 -4.83
C GLY A 126 13.62 2.19 -5.01
N ARG A 127 14.52 2.42 -5.98
CA ARG A 127 15.67 1.56 -6.26
C ARG A 127 16.90 1.84 -5.38
N LEU A 128 16.93 2.99 -4.68
CA LEU A 128 18.06 3.38 -3.84
C LEU A 128 18.54 2.30 -2.85
N PRO A 129 17.68 1.51 -2.19
CA PRO A 129 18.11 0.45 -1.29
C PRO A 129 18.93 -0.67 -1.96
N HIS A 130 18.82 -0.82 -3.28
CA HIS A 130 19.53 -1.85 -4.06
C HIS A 130 20.88 -1.38 -4.62
N LEU A 131 21.18 -0.08 -4.50
CA LEU A 131 22.42 0.50 -4.99
C LEU A 131 23.47 0.52 -3.89
N SER A 132 24.73 0.33 -4.30
CA SER A 132 25.89 0.39 -3.40
C SER A 132 27.08 1.06 -4.10
N GLY A 133 28.09 1.45 -3.33
CA GLY A 133 29.32 2.03 -3.86
C GLY A 133 29.09 3.24 -4.75
N VAL A 134 29.77 3.30 -5.88
CA VAL A 134 29.72 4.44 -6.83
C VAL A 134 28.30 4.65 -7.39
N ALA A 135 27.56 3.57 -7.65
CA ALA A 135 26.21 3.68 -8.20
C ALA A 135 25.26 4.44 -7.26
N TRP A 136 25.42 4.31 -5.94
CA TRP A 136 24.64 5.05 -4.96
C TRP A 136 24.92 6.56 -5.03
N TRP A 137 26.21 6.96 -5.15
CA TRP A 137 26.59 8.37 -5.31
C TRP A 137 26.11 8.97 -6.61
N LEU A 138 26.21 8.22 -7.72
CA LEU A 138 25.70 8.64 -9.02
C LEU A 138 24.18 8.82 -9.02
N ALA A 139 23.45 7.98 -8.28
CA ALA A 139 22.01 8.08 -8.15
C ALA A 139 21.56 9.39 -7.49
N LEU A 140 22.37 9.97 -6.58
CA LEU A 140 22.10 11.31 -6.02
C LEU A 140 22.13 12.40 -7.12
N GLY A 141 22.96 12.22 -8.16
CA GLY A 141 22.99 13.04 -9.38
C GLY A 141 21.95 12.61 -10.42
N ARG A 142 21.02 11.70 -10.10
CA ARG A 142 20.00 11.14 -11.00
C ARG A 142 20.56 10.23 -12.10
N TYR A 143 21.78 9.74 -11.95
CA TYR A 143 22.40 8.78 -12.88
C TYR A 143 22.16 7.36 -12.38
N PHE A 144 21.11 6.72 -12.88
CA PHE A 144 20.79 5.33 -12.58
C PHE A 144 21.27 4.41 -13.69
N PRO A 145 21.75 3.18 -13.37
CA PRO A 145 22.02 2.15 -14.36
C PRO A 145 20.79 1.85 -15.25
N ALA A 146 21.02 1.42 -16.49
CA ALA A 146 19.94 1.12 -17.43
C ALA A 146 18.98 0.04 -16.89
N ALA A 147 19.52 -0.96 -16.19
CA ALA A 147 18.71 -2.01 -15.54
C ALA A 147 17.72 -1.44 -14.55
N GLU A 148 18.13 -0.49 -13.69
CA GLU A 148 17.25 0.15 -12.70
C GLU A 148 16.17 0.99 -13.36
N ARG A 149 16.52 1.70 -14.46
CA ARG A 149 15.53 2.45 -15.26
C ARG A 149 14.49 1.54 -15.88
N ALA A 150 14.91 0.38 -16.40
CA ALA A 150 14.00 -0.61 -16.96
C ALA A 150 13.02 -1.15 -15.90
N ILE A 151 13.49 -1.40 -14.66
CA ILE A 151 12.62 -1.80 -13.55
C ILE A 151 11.59 -0.69 -13.22
N ALA A 152 12.03 0.56 -13.13
CA ALA A 152 11.14 1.68 -12.83
C ALA A 152 10.05 1.86 -13.91
N LEU A 153 10.39 1.73 -15.18
CA LEU A 153 9.44 1.81 -16.29
C LEU A 153 8.42 0.65 -16.25
N ARG A 154 8.85 -0.57 -15.97
CA ARG A 154 7.92 -1.70 -15.76
C ARG A 154 6.97 -1.45 -14.59
N CYS A 155 7.47 -0.90 -13.47
CA CYS A 155 6.59 -0.55 -12.35
C CYS A 155 5.55 0.51 -12.74
N LEU A 156 5.91 1.48 -13.59
CA LEU A 156 4.97 2.45 -14.13
C LEU A 156 3.94 1.82 -15.08
N GLU A 157 4.35 0.84 -15.88
CA GLU A 157 3.44 0.06 -16.72
C GLU A 157 2.41 -0.70 -15.89
N HIS A 158 2.83 -1.37 -14.80
CA HIS A 158 1.92 -2.06 -13.88
C HIS A 158 0.85 -1.15 -13.27
N VAL A 159 1.12 0.14 -13.09
CA VAL A 159 0.14 1.10 -12.56
C VAL A 159 -0.55 1.92 -13.67
N GLY A 160 -0.29 1.62 -14.94
CA GLY A 160 -0.90 2.29 -16.11
C GLY A 160 -0.47 3.75 -16.28
N LEU A 161 0.81 4.06 -16.00
CA LEU A 161 1.36 5.42 -16.10
C LEU A 161 2.69 5.48 -16.86
N LEU A 162 2.98 4.49 -17.72
CA LEU A 162 4.22 4.47 -18.50
C LEU A 162 4.35 5.70 -19.42
N ASP A 163 3.26 6.12 -20.04
CA ASP A 163 3.18 7.30 -20.90
C ASP A 163 3.48 8.61 -20.16
N ARG A 164 3.33 8.62 -18.84
CA ARG A 164 3.59 9.76 -17.95
C ARG A 164 5.01 9.79 -17.38
N ALA A 165 5.86 8.81 -17.70
CA ALA A 165 7.19 8.63 -17.08
C ALA A 165 8.07 9.89 -17.11
N TRP A 166 7.95 10.71 -18.16
CA TRP A 166 8.77 11.91 -18.38
C TRP A 166 8.10 13.21 -17.91
N GLN A 167 6.83 13.16 -17.50
CA GLN A 167 6.11 14.33 -16.98
C GLN A 167 6.55 14.67 -15.56
N ARG A 168 6.35 15.90 -15.15
CA ARG A 168 6.56 16.34 -13.76
C ARG A 168 5.44 15.79 -12.89
N THR A 169 5.79 15.34 -11.71
CA THR A 169 4.82 14.72 -10.78
C THR A 169 3.76 15.70 -10.29
N ASP A 170 4.07 17.01 -10.19
CA ASP A 170 3.12 18.04 -9.77
C ASP A 170 2.03 18.36 -10.81
N THR A 171 2.15 17.87 -12.04
CA THR A 171 1.12 18.02 -13.08
C THR A 171 0.09 16.90 -13.08
N LEU A 172 0.29 15.86 -12.27
CA LEU A 172 -0.59 14.71 -12.17
C LEU A 172 -1.76 14.96 -11.21
N SER A 173 -2.91 14.32 -11.49
CA SER A 173 -4.03 14.24 -10.54
C SER A 173 -3.63 13.50 -9.24
N GLY A 174 -4.39 13.68 -8.16
CA GLY A 174 -4.13 13.00 -6.89
C GLY A 174 -4.13 11.47 -7.02
N GLY A 175 -5.05 10.90 -7.80
CA GLY A 175 -5.09 9.46 -8.06
C GLY A 175 -3.90 8.97 -8.88
N GLU A 176 -3.43 9.74 -9.87
CA GLU A 176 -2.20 9.42 -10.60
C GLU A 176 -0.97 9.51 -9.68
N GLN A 177 -0.87 10.53 -8.84
CA GLN A 177 0.22 10.64 -7.86
C GLN A 177 0.24 9.45 -6.91
N GLN A 178 -0.92 8.99 -6.45
CA GLN A 178 -1.00 7.79 -5.60
C GLN A 178 -0.53 6.53 -6.35
N ARG A 179 -0.90 6.37 -7.62
CA ARG A 179 -0.39 5.26 -8.43
C ARG A 179 1.12 5.36 -8.68
N VAL A 180 1.68 6.55 -8.82
CA VAL A 180 3.15 6.74 -8.84
C VAL A 180 3.78 6.32 -7.52
N ALA A 181 3.15 6.62 -6.37
CA ALA A 181 3.63 6.16 -5.07
C ALA A 181 3.62 4.62 -4.96
N ILE A 182 2.58 3.96 -5.51
CA ILE A 182 2.55 2.49 -5.62
C ILE A 182 3.70 1.99 -6.50
N ALA A 183 3.91 2.57 -7.69
CA ALA A 183 5.01 2.18 -8.59
C ALA A 183 6.39 2.36 -7.93
N LYS A 184 6.59 3.44 -7.17
CA LYS A 184 7.81 3.67 -6.37
C LYS A 184 8.04 2.56 -5.34
N VAL A 185 6.97 2.13 -4.65
CA VAL A 185 7.05 1.03 -3.68
C VAL A 185 7.31 -0.30 -4.38
N LEU A 186 6.68 -0.57 -5.52
CA LEU A 186 6.97 -1.77 -6.32
C LEU A 186 8.41 -1.80 -6.82
N ALA A 187 8.96 -0.66 -7.23
CA ALA A 187 10.35 -0.56 -7.64
C ALA A 187 11.32 -0.92 -6.50
N GLN A 188 10.93 -0.78 -5.25
CA GLN A 188 11.70 -1.26 -4.10
C GLN A 188 11.75 -2.80 -4.02
N GLN A 189 10.92 -3.53 -4.77
CA GLN A 189 10.77 -5.00 -4.72
C GLN A 189 10.54 -5.49 -3.29
N PRO A 190 9.51 -5.00 -2.60
CA PRO A 190 9.25 -5.36 -1.21
C PRO A 190 8.73 -6.80 -1.10
N GLN A 191 8.76 -7.35 0.11
CA GLN A 191 8.07 -8.60 0.46
C GLN A 191 6.65 -8.34 0.99
N VAL A 192 6.42 -7.15 1.55
CA VAL A 192 5.14 -6.73 2.13
C VAL A 192 4.92 -5.27 1.80
N ILE A 193 3.69 -4.93 1.45
CA ILE A 193 3.24 -3.54 1.26
C ILE A 193 2.35 -3.15 2.44
N LEU A 194 2.74 -2.07 3.11
CA LEU A 194 1.92 -1.40 4.13
C LEU A 194 1.34 -0.14 3.49
N ALA A 195 0.02 0.03 3.51
CA ALA A 195 -0.65 1.18 2.93
C ALA A 195 -1.45 1.92 4.01
N ASP A 196 -0.98 3.10 4.40
CA ASP A 196 -1.65 3.92 5.40
C ASP A 196 -2.62 4.88 4.72
N GLU A 197 -3.90 4.57 4.82
CA GLU A 197 -5.01 5.34 4.24
C GLU A 197 -4.80 5.69 2.75
N PRO A 198 -4.54 4.71 1.88
CA PRO A 198 -4.08 4.96 0.51
C PRO A 198 -5.07 5.72 -0.38
N VAL A 199 -6.30 5.93 0.08
CA VAL A 199 -7.39 6.58 -0.69
C VAL A 199 -8.06 7.74 0.06
N ALA A 200 -7.57 8.14 1.25
CA ALA A 200 -8.25 9.11 2.12
C ALA A 200 -8.42 10.51 1.50
N SER A 201 -7.52 10.91 0.60
CA SER A 201 -7.55 12.24 -0.05
C SER A 201 -8.08 12.22 -1.49
N LEU A 202 -8.69 11.10 -1.92
CA LEU A 202 -9.16 10.89 -3.28
C LEU A 202 -10.69 10.88 -3.34
N ASP A 203 -11.24 11.31 -4.46
CA ASP A 203 -12.64 11.08 -4.77
C ASP A 203 -12.93 9.58 -4.97
N LEU A 204 -14.20 9.22 -4.99
CA LEU A 204 -14.64 7.82 -5.02
C LEU A 204 -14.12 7.05 -6.24
N MET A 205 -14.08 7.70 -7.43
CA MET A 205 -13.63 7.06 -8.68
C MET A 205 -12.12 6.81 -8.66
N ASN A 206 -11.33 7.81 -8.29
CA ASN A 206 -9.88 7.68 -8.19
C ASN A 206 -9.49 6.74 -7.04
N GLY A 207 -10.22 6.75 -5.93
CA GLY A 207 -10.01 5.82 -4.82
C GLY A 207 -10.22 4.36 -5.23
N ALA A 208 -11.29 4.06 -5.97
CA ALA A 208 -11.55 2.73 -6.50
C ALA A 208 -10.42 2.26 -7.43
N LEU A 209 -9.96 3.12 -8.35
CA LEU A 209 -8.87 2.79 -9.28
C LEU A 209 -7.54 2.50 -8.56
N VAL A 210 -7.24 3.23 -7.48
CA VAL A 210 -6.05 2.97 -6.64
C VAL A 210 -6.18 1.62 -5.94
N MET A 211 -7.34 1.30 -5.36
CA MET A 211 -7.57 0.02 -4.70
C MET A 211 -7.55 -1.15 -5.68
N ASP A 212 -8.16 -1.02 -6.87
CA ASP A 212 -8.09 -2.00 -7.95
C ASP A 212 -6.62 -2.25 -8.37
N THR A 213 -5.81 -1.19 -8.46
CA THR A 213 -4.37 -1.30 -8.76
C THR A 213 -3.64 -2.07 -7.67
N LEU A 214 -3.85 -1.74 -6.39
CA LEU A 214 -3.22 -2.44 -5.26
C LEU A 214 -3.64 -3.91 -5.20
N ARG A 215 -4.93 -4.21 -5.41
CA ARG A 215 -5.44 -5.59 -5.41
C ARG A 215 -4.86 -6.41 -6.55
N ARG A 216 -4.82 -5.84 -7.76
CA ARG A 216 -4.23 -6.49 -8.93
C ARG A 216 -2.76 -6.79 -8.70
N VAL A 217 -1.97 -5.81 -8.23
CA VAL A 217 -0.56 -6.01 -7.90
C VAL A 217 -0.38 -7.12 -6.86
N ALA A 218 -1.17 -7.11 -5.77
CA ALA A 218 -1.09 -8.16 -4.75
C ALA A 218 -1.34 -9.56 -5.32
N SER A 219 -2.37 -9.69 -6.19
CA SER A 219 -2.74 -10.99 -6.79
C SER A 219 -1.73 -11.48 -7.82
N GLU A 220 -1.19 -10.59 -8.65
CA GLU A 220 -0.22 -10.93 -9.71
C GLU A 220 1.16 -11.29 -9.14
N THR A 221 1.55 -10.64 -8.04
CA THR A 221 2.90 -10.80 -7.46
C THR A 221 2.95 -11.69 -6.22
N GLY A 222 1.80 -12.09 -5.67
CA GLY A 222 1.74 -12.84 -4.42
C GLY A 222 2.18 -12.04 -3.18
N LEU A 223 2.23 -10.72 -3.26
CA LEU A 223 2.62 -9.85 -2.16
C LEU A 223 1.54 -9.77 -1.08
N THR A 224 1.98 -9.79 0.16
CA THR A 224 1.12 -9.44 1.30
C THR A 224 0.91 -7.93 1.32
N VAL A 225 -0.36 -7.51 1.37
CA VAL A 225 -0.73 -6.10 1.51
C VAL A 225 -1.49 -5.91 2.81
N ILE A 226 -1.08 -4.94 3.63
CA ILE A 226 -1.80 -4.54 4.85
C ILE A 226 -2.19 -3.07 4.68
N ALA A 227 -3.48 -2.80 4.50
CA ALA A 227 -3.99 -1.44 4.24
C ALA A 227 -4.90 -0.96 5.36
N THR A 228 -4.63 0.24 5.91
CA THR A 228 -5.60 0.90 6.78
C THR A 228 -6.68 1.56 5.95
N LEU A 229 -7.93 1.31 6.30
CA LEU A 229 -9.08 1.80 5.57
C LEU A 229 -10.10 2.43 6.52
N HIS A 230 -10.70 3.57 6.10
CA HIS A 230 -11.82 4.20 6.82
C HIS A 230 -13.18 3.70 6.32
N HIS A 231 -13.27 3.36 5.04
CA HIS A 231 -14.51 2.90 4.41
C HIS A 231 -14.60 1.38 4.45
N VAL A 232 -15.62 0.87 5.13
CA VAL A 232 -15.87 -0.58 5.28
C VAL A 232 -16.13 -1.23 3.92
N GLU A 233 -16.70 -0.50 2.97
CA GLU A 233 -16.97 -0.96 1.61
C GLU A 233 -15.69 -1.37 0.88
N TYR A 234 -14.60 -0.63 1.04
CA TYR A 234 -13.29 -1.03 0.49
C TYR A 234 -12.76 -2.30 1.17
N ALA A 235 -12.90 -2.43 2.50
CA ALA A 235 -12.50 -3.64 3.19
C ALA A 235 -13.30 -4.86 2.71
N ARG A 236 -14.62 -4.71 2.52
CA ARG A 236 -15.49 -5.78 2.00
C ARG A 236 -15.16 -6.17 0.56
N ARG A 237 -14.80 -5.22 -0.28
CA ARG A 237 -14.56 -5.45 -1.71
C ARG A 237 -13.17 -6.00 -2.01
N TYR A 238 -12.15 -5.55 -1.30
CA TYR A 238 -10.75 -5.78 -1.69
C TYR A 238 -9.97 -6.72 -0.76
N ALA A 239 -10.37 -6.85 0.50
CA ALA A 239 -9.62 -7.62 1.46
C ALA A 239 -9.97 -9.12 1.46
N ASP A 240 -8.97 -9.94 1.72
CA ASP A 240 -9.15 -11.37 2.03
C ASP A 240 -9.45 -11.55 3.52
N ARG A 241 -8.96 -10.63 4.37
CA ARG A 241 -9.12 -10.63 5.83
C ARG A 241 -9.22 -9.21 6.36
N VAL A 242 -9.96 -9.04 7.41
CA VAL A 242 -10.16 -7.77 8.09
C VAL A 242 -9.74 -7.87 9.54
N LEU A 243 -8.90 -6.93 9.97
CA LEU A 243 -8.53 -6.71 11.36
C LEU A 243 -9.21 -5.43 11.84
N GLY A 244 -10.05 -5.54 12.86
CA GLY A 244 -10.78 -4.41 13.43
C GLY A 244 -10.15 -3.93 14.73
N LEU A 245 -9.65 -2.70 14.75
CA LEU A 245 -9.06 -2.07 15.93
C LEU A 245 -10.03 -1.09 16.60
N ARG A 246 -10.12 -1.16 17.93
CA ARG A 246 -10.85 -0.20 18.78
C ARG A 246 -10.01 0.13 20.01
N ALA A 247 -9.71 1.40 20.21
CA ALA A 247 -8.92 1.89 21.34
C ALA A 247 -7.58 1.12 21.55
N GLY A 248 -6.90 0.77 20.47
CA GLY A 248 -5.64 0.03 20.52
C GLY A 248 -5.76 -1.48 20.60
N GLU A 249 -6.96 -2.03 20.75
CA GLU A 249 -7.21 -3.47 20.89
C GLU A 249 -7.74 -4.06 19.57
N LEU A 250 -7.37 -5.32 19.29
CA LEU A 250 -7.93 -6.10 18.19
C LEU A 250 -9.27 -6.70 18.64
N VAL A 251 -10.38 -6.14 18.16
CA VAL A 251 -11.74 -6.56 18.55
C VAL A 251 -12.47 -7.34 17.45
N PHE A 252 -11.90 -7.40 16.26
CA PHE A 252 -12.40 -8.20 15.15
C PHE A 252 -11.23 -8.75 14.34
N ASP A 253 -11.31 -10.02 14.00
CA ASP A 253 -10.38 -10.71 13.12
C ASP A 253 -11.15 -11.77 12.32
N GLY A 254 -11.28 -11.58 11.02
CA GLY A 254 -12.08 -12.47 10.19
C GLY A 254 -12.14 -12.08 8.73
N VAL A 255 -12.89 -12.89 7.96
CA VAL A 255 -13.13 -12.63 6.53
C VAL A 255 -14.17 -11.50 6.36
N PRO A 256 -14.15 -10.76 5.23
CA PRO A 256 -15.08 -9.65 4.99
C PRO A 256 -16.57 -9.98 5.16
N PRO A 257 -17.09 -11.17 4.79
CA PRO A 257 -18.50 -11.52 5.02
C PRO A 257 -18.89 -11.61 6.51
N ALA A 258 -17.92 -11.85 7.40
CA ALA A 258 -18.17 -11.88 8.86
C ALA A 258 -18.33 -10.47 9.47
N LEU A 259 -18.09 -9.39 8.72
CA LEU A 259 -18.35 -8.02 9.14
C LEU A 259 -19.86 -7.73 9.14
N THR A 260 -20.58 -8.31 10.10
CA THR A 260 -22.00 -8.04 10.32
C THR A 260 -22.22 -6.65 10.91
N ASP A 261 -23.46 -6.16 10.87
CA ASP A 261 -23.79 -4.87 11.51
C ASP A 261 -23.53 -4.89 13.01
N ALA A 262 -23.63 -6.05 13.66
CA ALA A 262 -23.28 -6.22 15.07
C ALA A 262 -21.77 -6.03 15.29
N ALA A 263 -20.92 -6.64 14.46
CA ALA A 263 -19.47 -6.47 14.48
C ALA A 263 -19.08 -5.00 14.23
N LEU A 264 -19.73 -4.35 13.26
CA LEU A 264 -19.50 -2.95 12.94
C LEU A 264 -19.92 -2.02 14.10
N ARG A 265 -21.07 -2.28 14.76
CA ARG A 265 -21.46 -1.54 15.97
C ARG A 265 -20.45 -1.75 17.10
N GLY A 266 -19.92 -2.95 17.26
CA GLY A 266 -18.85 -3.24 18.22
C GLY A 266 -17.59 -2.44 17.94
N LEU A 267 -17.21 -2.30 16.66
CA LEU A 267 -16.00 -1.65 16.21
C LEU A 267 -16.11 -0.10 16.23
N PHE A 268 -17.23 0.43 15.71
CA PHE A 268 -17.43 1.88 15.52
C PHE A 268 -18.32 2.52 16.59
N GLY A 269 -18.93 1.73 17.49
CA GLY A 269 -19.93 2.22 18.46
C GLY A 269 -21.30 2.43 17.79
N ALA A 270 -22.29 2.87 18.56
CA ALA A 270 -23.68 3.08 18.12
C ALA A 270 -23.91 4.28 17.17
N ALA A 271 -22.85 4.92 16.64
CA ALA A 271 -23.00 5.99 15.66
C ALA A 271 -23.50 5.41 14.32
N PRO A 272 -24.47 6.05 13.63
CA PRO A 272 -24.96 5.56 12.35
C PRO A 272 -23.81 5.52 11.34
N LEU A 273 -23.60 4.35 10.71
CA LEU A 273 -22.75 4.17 9.54
C LEU A 273 -23.31 5.11 8.47
N ARG A 274 -22.61 6.17 8.10
CA ARG A 274 -22.96 6.98 6.93
C ARG A 274 -22.72 6.08 5.71
N SER A 275 -23.81 5.48 5.23
CA SER A 275 -23.83 4.93 3.89
C SER A 275 -23.56 6.07 2.91
N ALA A 276 -22.69 5.84 1.93
CA ALA A 276 -22.39 6.79 0.86
C ALA A 276 -23.54 6.91 -0.16
N GLN A 277 -24.79 7.02 0.32
CA GLN A 277 -25.97 7.24 -0.46
C GLN A 277 -26.77 8.40 0.17
N SER A 278 -26.40 9.61 -0.21
CA SER A 278 -27.29 10.76 -0.44
C SER A 278 -26.44 11.99 -0.71
N ALA A 279 -26.05 12.17 -1.96
CA ALA A 279 -25.83 13.52 -2.46
C ALA A 279 -27.22 14.22 -2.40
N PRO A 280 -27.36 15.41 -1.81
CA PRO A 280 -28.59 16.15 -1.90
C PRO A 280 -28.81 16.51 -3.36
N THR A 281 -29.91 16.05 -3.93
CA THR A 281 -30.44 16.51 -5.20
C THR A 281 -30.71 18.01 -5.02
N ALA A 282 -29.83 18.83 -5.56
CA ALA A 282 -30.04 20.26 -5.64
C ALA A 282 -31.17 20.49 -6.66
N THR A 283 -32.38 20.68 -6.17
CA THR A 283 -33.51 21.20 -6.93
C THR A 283 -33.13 22.64 -7.32
N ARG A 284 -32.76 22.81 -8.58
CA ARG A 284 -32.70 24.13 -9.20
C ARG A 284 -34.11 24.61 -9.43
N GLU A 285 -34.66 25.40 -8.54
CA GLU A 285 -35.75 26.32 -8.87
C GLU A 285 -35.16 27.55 -9.52
N THR A 286 -35.41 27.65 -10.82
CA THR A 286 -35.26 28.85 -11.62
C THR A 286 -36.40 29.80 -11.25
N ALA A 287 -36.11 30.90 -10.60
CA ALA A 287 -37.00 32.05 -10.56
C ALA A 287 -36.24 33.27 -11.12
N TRP A 288 -36.44 33.50 -12.43
CA TRP A 288 -36.25 34.80 -13.04
C TRP A 288 -37.55 35.57 -12.86
N VAL A 289 -37.56 36.60 -12.06
CA VAL A 289 -38.59 37.67 -12.12
C VAL A 289 -37.90 38.93 -12.58
N ALA A 290 -38.30 39.35 -13.74
CA ALA A 290 -38.03 40.68 -14.30
C ALA A 290 -38.79 41.74 -13.51
N SER A 291 -38.17 42.89 -13.25
CA SER A 291 -38.82 44.20 -13.26
C SER A 291 -37.85 45.36 -13.18
N SER A 292 -38.03 46.19 -14.17
CA SER A 292 -37.87 47.65 -14.26
C SER A 292 -36.49 48.24 -14.16
#